data_263d592541bf9f58c79923c268f71486
#
_entry.id   263d592541bf9f58c79923c268f71486
#
_cell.length_a   1.000
_cell.length_b   1.000
_cell.length_c   1.000
_cell.angle_alpha   90.00
_cell.angle_beta   90.00
_cell.angle_gamma   90.00
#
_symmetry.space_group_name_H-M   'P 1'
#
loop_
_entity.id
_entity.type
_entity.pdbx_description
1 polymer ?
#
loop_
_entity_poly.entity_id
_entity_poly.type
_entity_poly.pdbx_seq_one_letter_code
_entity_poly.pdbx_strand_id
1 'polypeptide(L)'
;MKVSFLGMTGYEGIAPGFEIWPAPSYFCEPAIAVESMERTLTLCEKADALGFDWVSFAEHHYAPYMMSPNPILMAAAVSQRIKRAKIALLGPLVPLCNPVRLAEELAMLDVMSNGRVVVLFLRGTANEHNTYGTPPELTRSLTQEGIDLILKAWQEDTPFSWKSENYDFGTISIWPRVVQKPHPVVYGSGNSEDSIRYAAHRRIGIAFSFIPPELVKAWVELYRAEAAKEGWEPTPEHVIYRGLAYVADSDAQAQAETAAFFGARAEAQSKLEVSTMGGPPVNALILAKPYFLGSPATVLKDFAILRDCGVGVADMVFSIGDHAQQEHAMELFARHVLPEIHGWDETKFASPRRVLASA
;
A
#
# COMPACT_ATOMS: atom_id res chain seq x y z
N MET A 1 -11.23 -10.68 -8.06
CA MET A 1 -10.09 -9.91 -7.49
C MET A 1 -10.58 -8.54 -7.06
N LYS A 2 -10.12 -8.01 -5.94
CA LYS A 2 -10.44 -6.65 -5.48
C LYS A 2 -9.42 -5.64 -6.00
N VAL A 3 -9.84 -4.39 -6.16
CA VAL A 3 -8.97 -3.30 -6.62
C VAL A 3 -9.03 -2.14 -5.65
N SER A 4 -7.86 -1.67 -5.25
CA SER A 4 -7.63 -0.50 -4.41
C SER A 4 -7.11 0.67 -5.26
N PHE A 5 -7.55 1.87 -4.98
CA PHE A 5 -6.99 3.12 -5.49
C PHE A 5 -6.02 3.70 -4.47
N LEU A 6 -4.74 3.89 -4.83
CA LEU A 6 -3.78 4.56 -3.96
C LEU A 6 -3.88 6.08 -4.10
N GLY A 7 -4.32 6.73 -3.03
CA GLY A 7 -4.27 8.18 -2.88
C GLY A 7 -2.83 8.65 -2.62
N MET A 8 -2.13 9.04 -3.67
CA MET A 8 -0.69 9.35 -3.63
C MET A 8 -0.33 10.55 -2.78
N THR A 9 -1.24 11.49 -2.52
CA THR A 9 -0.91 12.78 -1.85
C THR A 9 0.34 13.46 -2.40
N GLY A 10 0.56 13.34 -3.71
CA GLY A 10 1.73 13.94 -4.38
C GLY A 10 1.62 15.46 -4.42
N TYR A 11 2.74 16.14 -4.18
CA TYR A 11 2.83 17.59 -4.38
C TYR A 11 2.77 17.93 -5.87
N GLU A 12 1.83 18.79 -6.25
CA GLU A 12 1.57 19.13 -7.66
C GLU A 12 2.41 20.30 -8.17
N GLY A 13 3.18 20.96 -7.31
CA GLY A 13 4.14 21.97 -7.70
C GLY A 13 5.45 21.39 -8.20
N ILE A 14 6.36 22.29 -8.60
CA ILE A 14 7.70 21.89 -9.04
C ILE A 14 8.54 21.55 -7.81
N ALA A 15 8.99 20.32 -7.73
CA ALA A 15 9.81 19.80 -6.63
C ALA A 15 10.74 18.70 -7.12
N PRO A 16 11.81 18.37 -6.36
CA PRO A 16 12.67 17.24 -6.66
C PRO A 16 11.90 15.92 -6.79
N GLY A 17 12.41 15.02 -7.63
CA GLY A 17 11.84 13.69 -7.78
C GLY A 17 12.32 12.68 -6.76
N PHE A 18 12.16 11.42 -7.09
CA PHE A 18 12.50 10.27 -6.23
C PHE A 18 13.99 10.14 -5.92
N GLU A 19 14.84 10.67 -6.78
CA GLU A 19 16.30 10.58 -6.68
C GLU A 19 16.90 11.48 -5.60
N ILE A 20 16.11 12.43 -5.07
CA ILE A 20 16.56 13.39 -4.06
C ILE A 20 15.81 13.17 -2.76
N TRP A 21 16.55 12.75 -1.75
CA TRP A 21 16.01 12.62 -0.40
C TRP A 21 17.06 13.04 0.64
N PRO A 22 16.71 13.82 1.67
CA PRO A 22 15.43 14.50 1.86
C PRO A 22 15.23 15.65 0.86
N ALA A 23 14.00 15.80 0.36
CA ALA A 23 13.68 16.95 -0.46
C ALA A 23 13.65 18.23 0.41
N PRO A 24 14.32 19.31 0.00
CA PRO A 24 14.27 20.57 0.74
C PRO A 24 12.86 21.14 0.82
N SER A 25 12.41 21.48 2.03
CA SER A 25 11.03 21.93 2.28
C SER A 25 10.69 23.29 1.65
N TYR A 26 11.70 24.10 1.25
CA TYR A 26 11.46 25.37 0.56
C TYR A 26 10.80 25.22 -0.83
N PHE A 27 10.80 24.03 -1.42
CA PHE A 27 10.03 23.74 -2.64
C PHE A 27 8.54 23.61 -2.37
N CYS A 28 8.13 23.40 -1.12
CA CYS A 28 6.72 23.19 -0.77
C CYS A 28 6.03 24.53 -0.50
N GLU A 29 5.27 25.01 -1.49
CA GLU A 29 4.39 26.14 -1.30
C GLU A 29 3.10 25.68 -0.62
N PRO A 30 2.74 26.26 0.56
CA PRO A 30 1.58 25.79 1.34
C PRO A 30 0.25 25.81 0.57
N ALA A 31 0.04 26.78 -0.30
CA ALA A 31 -1.19 26.84 -1.11
C ALA A 31 -1.32 25.65 -2.06
N ILE A 32 -0.23 25.29 -2.75
CA ILE A 32 -0.21 24.11 -3.64
C ILE A 32 -0.35 22.82 -2.83
N ALA A 33 0.25 22.74 -1.64
CA ALA A 33 0.09 21.57 -0.77
C ALA A 33 -1.38 21.37 -0.33
N VAL A 34 -2.10 22.45 -0.03
CA VAL A 34 -3.54 22.40 0.28
C VAL A 34 -4.34 21.84 -0.90
N GLU A 35 -4.11 22.37 -2.10
CA GLU A 35 -4.79 21.91 -3.32
C GLU A 35 -4.47 20.45 -3.62
N SER A 36 -3.21 20.03 -3.49
CA SER A 36 -2.76 18.65 -3.72
C SER A 36 -3.44 17.65 -2.76
N MET A 37 -3.58 18.01 -1.48
CA MET A 37 -4.27 17.16 -0.50
C MET A 37 -5.77 17.09 -0.78
N GLU A 38 -6.44 18.21 -1.09
CA GLU A 38 -7.85 18.23 -1.40
C GLU A 38 -8.14 17.41 -2.66
N ARG A 39 -7.28 17.53 -3.68
CA ARG A 39 -7.39 16.72 -4.89
C ARG A 39 -7.31 15.23 -4.58
N THR A 40 -6.38 14.81 -3.72
CA THR A 40 -6.26 13.39 -3.32
C THR A 40 -7.56 12.88 -2.69
N LEU A 41 -8.16 13.66 -1.80
CA LEU A 41 -9.44 13.29 -1.18
C LEU A 41 -10.58 13.20 -2.20
N THR A 42 -10.63 14.13 -3.15
CA THR A 42 -11.60 14.14 -4.26
C THR A 42 -11.43 12.92 -5.17
N LEU A 43 -10.20 12.53 -5.49
CA LEU A 43 -9.94 11.31 -6.25
C LEU A 43 -10.35 10.03 -5.49
N CYS A 44 -10.22 10.01 -4.18
CA CYS A 44 -10.74 8.91 -3.36
C CYS A 44 -12.28 8.84 -3.39
N GLU A 45 -12.98 9.99 -3.36
CA GLU A 45 -14.43 10.04 -3.54
C GLU A 45 -14.83 9.52 -4.93
N LYS A 46 -14.11 9.93 -5.97
CA LYS A 46 -14.30 9.46 -7.34
C LYS A 46 -14.07 7.94 -7.44
N ALA A 47 -13.02 7.41 -6.82
CA ALA A 47 -12.73 5.98 -6.78
C ALA A 47 -13.88 5.19 -6.10
N ASP A 48 -14.39 5.67 -4.96
CA ASP A 48 -15.54 5.08 -4.29
C ASP A 48 -16.78 5.06 -5.19
N ALA A 49 -17.08 6.18 -5.87
CA ALA A 49 -18.20 6.29 -6.80
C ALA A 49 -18.05 5.40 -8.05
N LEU A 50 -16.83 5.23 -8.55
CA LEU A 50 -16.52 4.40 -9.72
C LEU A 50 -16.52 2.88 -9.40
N GLY A 51 -16.59 2.49 -8.15
CA GLY A 51 -16.72 1.07 -7.78
C GLY A 51 -15.43 0.41 -7.32
N PHE A 52 -14.33 1.14 -7.11
CA PHE A 52 -13.14 0.57 -6.49
C PHE A 52 -13.47 -0.01 -5.11
N ASP A 53 -12.89 -1.15 -4.77
CA ASP A 53 -13.20 -1.84 -3.51
C ASP A 53 -12.58 -1.15 -2.31
N TRP A 54 -11.39 -0.57 -2.49
CA TRP A 54 -10.65 0.13 -1.45
C TRP A 54 -10.12 1.47 -1.95
N VAL A 55 -9.85 2.37 -1.01
CA VAL A 55 -8.93 3.50 -1.17
C VAL A 55 -7.78 3.31 -0.19
N SER A 56 -6.56 3.68 -0.56
CA SER A 56 -5.39 3.41 0.26
C SER A 56 -4.47 4.63 0.39
N PHE A 57 -3.71 4.64 1.48
CA PHE A 57 -2.68 5.64 1.78
C PHE A 57 -1.43 4.94 2.27
N ALA A 58 -0.25 5.49 1.97
CA ALA A 58 1.03 5.00 2.46
C ALA A 58 1.74 6.10 3.26
N GLU A 59 2.73 5.70 4.07
CA GLU A 59 3.57 6.59 4.85
C GLU A 59 4.90 6.82 4.15
N HIS A 60 5.24 8.09 3.91
CA HIS A 60 6.55 8.52 3.44
C HIS A 60 6.93 9.87 4.05
N HIS A 61 8.21 10.07 4.29
CA HIS A 61 8.73 11.27 4.92
C HIS A 61 9.65 12.03 3.98
N TYR A 62 9.55 13.38 4.00
CA TYR A 62 10.39 14.31 3.22
C TYR A 62 10.42 14.04 1.71
N ALA A 63 9.27 13.60 1.18
CA ALA A 63 9.14 13.18 -0.20
C ALA A 63 7.98 13.90 -0.89
N PRO A 64 8.23 14.80 -1.86
CA PRO A 64 7.17 15.53 -2.56
C PRO A 64 6.22 14.63 -3.34
N TYR A 65 6.67 13.48 -3.82
CA TYR A 65 5.83 12.53 -4.54
C TYR A 65 4.76 11.88 -3.65
N MET A 66 4.91 11.97 -2.32
CA MET A 66 3.92 11.49 -1.36
C MET A 66 4.06 12.27 -0.05
N MET A 67 3.30 13.37 0.07
CA MET A 67 3.26 14.22 1.26
C MET A 67 2.38 13.60 2.36
N SER A 68 2.60 12.34 2.69
CA SER A 68 1.82 11.60 3.67
C SER A 68 2.70 11.04 4.79
N PRO A 69 3.21 11.90 5.70
CA PRO A 69 3.98 11.44 6.85
C PRO A 69 3.10 10.77 7.92
N ASN A 70 1.78 10.88 7.79
CA ASN A 70 0.83 10.17 8.65
C ASN A 70 -0.40 9.76 7.82
N PRO A 71 -0.45 8.51 7.35
CA PRO A 71 -1.56 8.01 6.54
C PRO A 71 -2.89 7.94 7.32
N ILE A 72 -2.85 7.90 8.66
CA ILE A 72 -4.06 7.85 9.50
C ILE A 72 -4.84 9.17 9.38
N LEU A 73 -4.16 10.31 9.28
CA LEU A 73 -4.83 11.61 9.11
C LEU A 73 -5.58 11.67 7.77
N MET A 74 -4.99 11.20 6.68
CA MET A 74 -5.64 11.11 5.37
C MET A 74 -6.82 10.12 5.40
N ALA A 75 -6.62 8.98 6.02
CA ALA A 75 -7.67 7.97 6.21
C ALA A 75 -8.85 8.49 7.05
N ALA A 76 -8.58 9.26 8.11
CA ALA A 76 -9.61 9.89 8.92
C ALA A 76 -10.42 10.91 8.10
N ALA A 77 -9.75 11.77 7.32
CA ALA A 77 -10.42 12.73 6.46
C ALA A 77 -11.30 12.04 5.41
N VAL A 78 -10.77 11.04 4.70
CA VAL A 78 -11.52 10.32 3.65
C VAL A 78 -12.65 9.48 4.23
N SER A 79 -12.53 8.98 5.47
CA SER A 79 -13.55 8.13 6.10
C SER A 79 -14.91 8.81 6.21
N GLN A 80 -14.93 10.14 6.26
CA GLN A 80 -16.16 10.93 6.32
C GLN A 80 -16.72 11.27 4.94
N ARG A 81 -15.91 11.16 3.88
CA ARG A 81 -16.30 11.49 2.50
C ARG A 81 -16.83 10.29 1.73
N ILE A 82 -16.19 9.13 1.87
CA ILE A 82 -16.58 7.88 1.18
C ILE A 82 -17.47 7.00 2.06
N LYS A 83 -18.30 6.15 1.43
CA LYS A 83 -19.30 5.36 2.16
C LYS A 83 -19.15 3.85 1.97
N ARG A 84 -18.59 3.39 0.86
CA ARG A 84 -18.58 1.98 0.47
C ARG A 84 -17.18 1.36 0.56
N ALA A 85 -16.18 1.97 -0.07
CA ALA A 85 -14.85 1.42 -0.15
C ALA A 85 -14.21 1.23 1.24
N LYS A 86 -13.43 0.17 1.40
CA LYS A 86 -12.55 0.02 2.56
C LYS A 86 -11.44 1.07 2.51
N ILE A 87 -10.88 1.38 3.67
CA ILE A 87 -9.82 2.36 3.84
C ILE A 87 -8.57 1.61 4.27
N ALA A 88 -7.62 1.48 3.36
CA ALA A 88 -6.41 0.71 3.56
C ALA A 88 -5.22 1.63 3.91
N LEU A 89 -4.61 1.38 5.04
CA LEU A 89 -3.35 2.01 5.44
C LEU A 89 -2.21 1.09 5.01
N LEU A 90 -1.53 1.43 3.91
CA LEU A 90 -0.52 0.60 3.26
C LEU A 90 0.86 1.29 3.24
N GLY A 91 1.53 1.56 4.31
CA GLY A 91 1.22 1.23 5.68
C GLY A 91 1.96 2.07 6.70
N PRO A 92 1.42 2.06 7.92
CA PRO A 92 2.13 2.63 9.06
C PRO A 92 3.48 1.97 9.29
N LEU A 93 4.49 2.78 9.59
CA LEU A 93 5.86 2.33 9.85
C LEU A 93 6.04 2.04 11.34
N VAL A 94 5.80 0.81 11.74
CA VAL A 94 5.74 0.39 13.15
C VAL A 94 6.97 0.79 13.99
N PRO A 95 8.23 0.66 13.49
CA PRO A 95 9.41 1.03 14.28
C PRO A 95 9.54 2.51 14.60
N LEU A 96 8.74 3.37 13.92
CA LEU A 96 8.78 4.82 14.12
C LEU A 96 7.72 5.31 15.11
N CYS A 97 6.85 4.42 15.58
CA CYS A 97 5.70 4.75 16.41
C CYS A 97 5.75 4.04 17.76
N ASN A 98 5.03 4.60 18.74
CA ASN A 98 4.66 3.83 19.92
C ASN A 98 3.52 2.86 19.52
N PRO A 99 3.69 1.53 19.67
CA PRO A 99 2.72 0.56 19.17
C PRO A 99 1.36 0.60 19.92
N VAL A 100 1.34 1.01 21.19
CA VAL A 100 0.09 1.19 21.95
C VAL A 100 -0.70 2.36 21.37
N ARG A 101 -0.03 3.50 21.14
CA ARG A 101 -0.66 4.66 20.52
C ARG A 101 -1.17 4.34 19.11
N LEU A 102 -0.39 3.63 18.31
CA LEU A 102 -0.79 3.22 16.97
C LEU A 102 -2.03 2.30 17.01
N ALA A 103 -2.12 1.40 18.00
CA ALA A 103 -3.28 0.55 18.20
C ALA A 103 -4.54 1.37 18.54
N GLU A 104 -4.41 2.41 19.37
CA GLU A 104 -5.52 3.32 19.72
C GLU A 104 -5.99 4.15 18.53
N GLU A 105 -5.06 4.76 17.79
CA GLU A 105 -5.35 5.56 16.59
C GLU A 105 -6.08 4.74 15.52
N LEU A 106 -5.63 3.53 15.26
CA LEU A 106 -6.26 2.61 14.30
C LEU A 106 -7.62 2.10 14.79
N ALA A 107 -7.79 1.84 16.10
CA ALA A 107 -9.08 1.48 16.67
C ALA A 107 -10.09 2.64 16.58
N MET A 108 -9.64 3.85 16.84
CA MET A 108 -10.46 5.05 16.66
C MET A 108 -10.88 5.23 15.19
N LEU A 109 -9.96 5.04 14.24
CA LEU A 109 -10.26 5.11 12.82
C LEU A 109 -11.25 4.01 12.39
N ASP A 110 -11.11 2.79 12.94
CA ASP A 110 -12.04 1.69 12.66
C ASP A 110 -13.47 2.02 13.10
N VAL A 111 -13.61 2.64 14.28
CA VAL A 111 -14.92 3.17 14.76
C VAL A 111 -15.43 4.30 13.86
N MET A 112 -14.60 5.30 13.54
CA MET A 112 -14.98 6.43 12.68
C MET A 112 -15.43 5.99 11.29
N SER A 113 -14.82 4.94 10.75
CA SER A 113 -15.14 4.38 9.44
C SER A 113 -16.23 3.31 9.47
N ASN A 114 -16.73 2.94 10.65
CA ASN A 114 -17.68 1.85 10.85
C ASN A 114 -17.16 0.50 10.31
N GLY A 115 -15.95 0.12 10.73
CA GLY A 115 -15.37 -1.20 10.41
C GLY A 115 -14.84 -1.34 8.97
N ARG A 116 -14.39 -0.24 8.34
CA ARG A 116 -13.84 -0.28 6.98
C ARG A 116 -12.31 -0.25 6.91
N VAL A 117 -11.61 -0.29 8.03
CA VAL A 117 -10.14 -0.22 8.08
C VAL A 117 -9.50 -1.52 7.63
N VAL A 118 -8.43 -1.41 6.84
CA VAL A 118 -7.47 -2.46 6.50
C VAL A 118 -6.08 -1.92 6.80
N VAL A 119 -5.18 -2.73 7.37
CA VAL A 119 -3.84 -2.25 7.73
C VAL A 119 -2.75 -3.16 7.18
N LEU A 120 -1.77 -2.59 6.50
CA LEU A 120 -0.49 -3.22 6.19
C LEU A 120 0.58 -2.57 7.07
N PHE A 121 1.09 -3.30 8.02
CA PHE A 121 2.21 -2.85 8.84
C PHE A 121 3.55 -3.02 8.11
N LEU A 122 4.33 -1.96 8.07
CA LEU A 122 5.63 -1.95 7.41
C LEU A 122 6.76 -1.60 8.37
N ARG A 123 7.97 -1.97 7.95
CA ARG A 123 9.20 -1.65 8.67
C ARG A 123 9.72 -0.25 8.33
N GLY A 124 9.43 0.26 7.14
CA GLY A 124 10.03 1.47 6.58
C GLY A 124 11.34 1.20 5.83
N THR A 125 11.94 2.25 5.34
CA THR A 125 13.20 2.26 4.61
C THR A 125 14.34 2.86 5.45
N ALA A 126 15.57 2.76 4.96
CA ALA A 126 16.74 3.35 5.63
C ALA A 126 16.62 4.88 5.81
N ASN A 127 15.89 5.54 4.91
CA ASN A 127 15.63 6.97 4.96
C ASN A 127 14.81 7.36 6.20
N GLU A 128 13.66 6.69 6.37
CA GLU A 128 12.80 6.94 7.52
C GLU A 128 13.49 6.57 8.84
N HIS A 129 14.22 5.45 8.86
CA HIS A 129 14.99 5.03 10.04
C HIS A 129 16.03 6.10 10.44
N ASN A 130 16.76 6.66 9.47
CA ASN A 130 17.73 7.71 9.72
C ASN A 130 17.05 8.97 10.27
N THR A 131 15.89 9.35 9.71
CA THR A 131 15.11 10.50 10.15
C THR A 131 14.69 10.43 11.60
N TYR A 132 14.20 9.27 12.02
CA TYR A 132 13.64 9.05 13.36
C TYR A 132 14.67 8.50 14.36
N GLY A 133 15.93 8.33 13.95
CA GLY A 133 16.99 7.82 14.81
C GLY A 133 16.78 6.38 15.24
N THR A 134 16.04 5.59 14.44
CA THR A 134 15.78 4.17 14.72
C THR A 134 16.97 3.33 14.29
N PRO A 135 17.62 2.59 15.20
CA PRO A 135 18.74 1.72 14.84
C PRO A 135 18.33 0.68 13.79
N PRO A 136 19.02 0.57 12.65
CA PRO A 136 18.63 -0.36 11.57
C PRO A 136 18.53 -1.82 12.01
N GLU A 137 19.38 -2.26 12.94
CA GLU A 137 19.42 -3.62 13.49
C GLU A 137 18.19 -3.96 14.32
N LEU A 138 17.54 -2.97 14.94
CA LEU A 138 16.34 -3.18 15.77
C LEU A 138 15.05 -3.09 14.96
N THR A 139 15.07 -2.57 13.74
CA THR A 139 13.84 -2.28 12.99
C THR A 139 12.98 -3.51 12.75
N ARG A 140 13.58 -4.70 12.61
CA ARG A 140 12.84 -5.96 12.42
C ARG A 140 12.14 -6.38 13.71
N SER A 141 12.85 -6.45 14.81
CA SER A 141 12.28 -6.85 16.11
C SER A 141 11.22 -5.84 16.56
N LEU A 142 11.48 -4.53 16.45
CA LEU A 142 10.49 -3.49 16.73
C LEU A 142 9.21 -3.67 15.90
N THR A 143 9.33 -4.00 14.60
CA THR A 143 8.16 -4.24 13.75
C THR A 143 7.37 -5.46 14.22
N GLN A 144 8.02 -6.58 14.42
CA GLN A 144 7.36 -7.85 14.77
C GLN A 144 6.71 -7.78 16.16
N GLU A 145 7.45 -7.32 17.15
CA GLU A 145 6.93 -7.15 18.51
C GLU A 145 5.80 -6.10 18.57
N GLY A 146 5.93 -5.01 17.83
CA GLY A 146 4.91 -3.98 17.74
C GLY A 146 3.61 -4.51 17.12
N ILE A 147 3.69 -5.30 16.04
CA ILE A 147 2.53 -5.95 15.44
C ILE A 147 1.89 -6.93 16.43
N ASP A 148 2.68 -7.78 17.10
CA ASP A 148 2.19 -8.75 18.07
C ASP A 148 1.44 -8.06 19.23
N LEU A 149 2.00 -6.94 19.73
CA LEU A 149 1.37 -6.14 20.75
C LEU A 149 0.05 -5.53 20.26
N ILE A 150 0.03 -4.93 19.06
CA ILE A 150 -1.18 -4.31 18.47
C ILE A 150 -2.29 -5.36 18.30
N LEU A 151 -1.97 -6.52 17.74
CA LEU A 151 -2.94 -7.61 17.56
C LEU A 151 -3.51 -8.08 18.90
N LYS A 152 -2.66 -8.24 19.93
CA LYS A 152 -3.12 -8.58 21.27
C LYS A 152 -4.00 -7.47 21.85
N ALA A 153 -3.57 -6.21 21.75
CA ALA A 153 -4.28 -5.09 22.33
C ALA A 153 -5.71 -4.90 21.78
N TRP A 154 -5.93 -5.24 20.49
CA TRP A 154 -7.26 -5.18 19.88
C TRP A 154 -8.20 -6.33 20.31
N GLN A 155 -7.63 -7.45 20.75
CA GLN A 155 -8.39 -8.65 21.13
C GLN A 155 -8.61 -8.76 22.64
N GLU A 156 -7.75 -8.15 23.44
CA GLU A 156 -7.83 -8.22 24.90
C GLU A 156 -8.97 -7.34 25.45
N ASP A 157 -9.78 -7.89 26.34
CA ASP A 157 -10.94 -7.21 26.92
C ASP A 157 -10.64 -6.54 28.26
N THR A 158 -9.54 -6.95 28.91
CA THR A 158 -9.13 -6.48 30.23
C THR A 158 -7.79 -5.76 30.17
N PRO A 159 -7.50 -4.83 31.08
CA PRO A 159 -6.17 -4.25 31.16
C PRO A 159 -5.10 -5.30 31.35
N PHE A 160 -4.00 -5.19 30.61
CA PHE A 160 -2.87 -6.13 30.67
C PHE A 160 -1.54 -5.38 30.69
N SER A 161 -0.46 -6.07 31.02
CA SER A 161 0.91 -5.59 30.84
C SER A 161 1.57 -6.29 29.66
N TRP A 162 2.55 -5.64 29.07
CA TRP A 162 3.37 -6.20 27.99
C TRP A 162 4.85 -6.00 28.28
N LYS A 163 5.61 -7.07 28.15
CA LYS A 163 7.06 -7.02 28.23
C LYS A 163 7.69 -7.92 27.18
N SER A 164 8.56 -7.35 26.37
CA SER A 164 9.33 -8.03 25.33
C SER A 164 10.77 -7.47 25.31
N GLU A 165 11.54 -7.77 24.29
CA GLU A 165 12.91 -7.27 24.17
C GLU A 165 12.93 -5.75 24.01
N ASN A 166 12.03 -5.18 23.18
CA ASN A 166 12.04 -3.76 22.82
C ASN A 166 10.96 -2.93 23.53
N TYR A 167 9.94 -3.56 24.12
CA TYR A 167 8.81 -2.84 24.73
C TYR A 167 8.52 -3.32 26.13
N ASP A 168 8.32 -2.37 27.06
CA ASP A 168 7.92 -2.62 28.46
C ASP A 168 6.81 -1.63 28.83
N PHE A 169 5.56 -2.13 28.86
CA PHE A 169 4.38 -1.35 29.21
C PHE A 169 3.67 -1.95 30.43
N GLY A 170 3.61 -1.19 31.52
CA GLY A 170 3.02 -1.64 32.79
C GLY A 170 1.53 -1.89 32.73
N THR A 171 0.80 -1.16 31.88
CA THR A 171 -0.64 -1.36 31.66
C THR A 171 -1.06 -0.86 30.29
N ILE A 172 -1.91 -1.62 29.62
CA ILE A 172 -2.51 -1.31 28.32
C ILE A 172 -4.00 -1.62 28.39
N SER A 173 -4.82 -0.72 27.87
CA SER A 173 -6.26 -0.93 27.66
C SER A 173 -6.71 -0.02 26.53
N ILE A 174 -7.22 -0.58 25.43
CA ILE A 174 -7.55 0.18 24.22
C ILE A 174 -8.99 0.69 24.25
N TRP A 175 -9.13 2.01 24.13
CA TRP A 175 -10.39 2.73 24.00
C TRP A 175 -10.31 3.76 22.86
N PRO A 176 -11.26 3.73 21.86
CA PRO A 176 -12.35 2.74 21.71
C PRO A 176 -11.85 1.35 21.32
N ARG A 177 -12.71 0.34 21.44
CA ARG A 177 -12.44 -0.99 20.86
C ARG A 177 -12.70 -0.98 19.35
N VAL A 178 -11.98 -1.81 18.61
CA VAL A 178 -12.22 -2.03 17.19
C VAL A 178 -13.61 -2.61 16.91
N VAL A 179 -14.25 -2.16 15.84
CA VAL A 179 -15.54 -2.67 15.36
C VAL A 179 -15.41 -4.05 14.77
N GLN A 180 -14.36 -4.25 13.97
CA GLN A 180 -14.11 -5.51 13.25
C GLN A 180 -13.67 -6.63 14.21
N LYS A 181 -14.06 -7.87 13.93
CA LYS A 181 -13.75 -9.04 14.76
C LYS A 181 -13.01 -10.10 13.94
N PRO A 182 -11.93 -10.72 14.47
CA PRO A 182 -11.33 -10.47 15.80
C PRO A 182 -10.62 -9.11 15.88
N HIS A 183 -10.24 -8.51 14.75
CA HIS A 183 -9.59 -7.21 14.57
C HIS A 183 -9.71 -6.77 13.11
N PRO A 184 -9.33 -5.54 12.72
CA PRO A 184 -9.19 -5.13 11.32
C PRO A 184 -8.31 -6.09 10.54
N VAL A 185 -8.57 -6.24 9.23
CA VAL A 185 -7.75 -7.11 8.38
C VAL A 185 -6.32 -6.57 8.33
N VAL A 186 -5.35 -7.44 8.61
CA VAL A 186 -3.94 -7.09 8.76
C VAL A 186 -3.08 -7.79 7.72
N TYR A 187 -2.09 -7.05 7.22
CA TYR A 187 -1.04 -7.53 6.32
C TYR A 187 0.34 -7.16 6.86
N GLY A 188 1.33 -7.92 6.45
CA GLY A 188 2.76 -7.61 6.61
C GLY A 188 3.46 -7.51 5.26
N SER A 189 4.73 -7.09 5.27
CA SER A 189 5.54 -7.08 4.05
C SER A 189 5.77 -8.50 3.53
N GLY A 190 5.71 -8.68 2.20
CA GLY A 190 6.05 -9.91 1.49
C GLY A 190 7.46 -9.90 0.86
N ASN A 191 8.29 -8.88 1.14
CA ASN A 191 9.53 -8.63 0.41
C ASN A 191 10.78 -9.39 0.95
N SER A 192 10.61 -10.40 1.80
CA SER A 192 11.67 -11.30 2.25
C SER A 192 11.09 -12.61 2.79
N GLU A 193 11.85 -13.70 2.75
CA GLU A 193 11.43 -14.98 3.31
C GLU A 193 11.02 -14.87 4.78
N ASP A 194 11.80 -14.16 5.59
CA ASP A 194 11.51 -14.00 7.03
C ASP A 194 10.18 -13.27 7.27
N SER A 195 9.86 -12.21 6.48
CA SER A 195 8.59 -11.51 6.61
C SER A 195 7.41 -12.39 6.15
N ILE A 196 7.63 -13.20 5.13
CA ILE A 196 6.62 -14.16 4.64
C ILE A 196 6.35 -15.23 5.72
N ARG A 197 7.40 -15.83 6.31
CA ARG A 197 7.27 -16.80 7.40
C ARG A 197 6.58 -16.21 8.62
N TYR A 198 6.97 -14.99 8.99
CA TYR A 198 6.32 -14.26 10.09
C TYR A 198 4.81 -14.04 9.82
N ALA A 199 4.44 -13.57 8.62
CA ALA A 199 3.06 -13.35 8.25
C ALA A 199 2.24 -14.66 8.25
N ALA A 200 2.79 -15.73 7.70
CA ALA A 200 2.16 -17.05 7.70
C ALA A 200 1.91 -17.57 9.12
N HIS A 201 2.91 -17.46 10.00
CA HIS A 201 2.82 -17.87 11.41
C HIS A 201 1.79 -17.05 12.20
N ARG A 202 1.63 -15.76 11.90
CA ARG A 202 0.63 -14.86 12.52
C ARG A 202 -0.74 -14.90 11.86
N ARG A 203 -0.93 -15.66 10.78
CA ARG A 203 -2.17 -15.74 10.00
C ARG A 203 -2.62 -14.38 9.45
N ILE A 204 -1.68 -13.52 9.10
CA ILE A 204 -1.92 -12.23 8.45
C ILE A 204 -1.54 -12.29 6.97
N GLY A 205 -2.12 -11.39 6.16
CA GLY A 205 -1.81 -11.29 4.73
C GLY A 205 -0.40 -10.77 4.45
N ILE A 206 0.00 -10.83 3.18
CA ILE A 206 1.26 -10.30 2.66
C ILE A 206 1.01 -9.29 1.55
N ALA A 207 1.95 -8.34 1.40
CA ALA A 207 1.89 -7.34 0.35
C ALA A 207 3.22 -7.18 -0.38
N PHE A 208 3.12 -7.00 -1.69
CA PHE A 208 4.23 -6.77 -2.61
C PHE A 208 4.07 -5.41 -3.28
N SER A 209 5.19 -4.77 -3.64
CA SER A 209 5.17 -3.50 -4.37
C SER A 209 6.18 -3.52 -5.51
N PHE A 210 5.70 -3.32 -6.72
CA PHE A 210 6.50 -3.10 -7.95
C PHE A 210 7.52 -4.20 -8.26
N ILE A 211 7.36 -5.41 -7.75
CA ILE A 211 8.25 -6.55 -8.03
C ILE A 211 7.75 -7.35 -9.24
N PRO A 212 8.63 -8.07 -9.96
CA PRO A 212 8.24 -8.91 -11.08
C PRO A 212 7.24 -10.00 -10.70
N PRO A 213 6.22 -10.30 -11.54
CA PRO A 213 5.23 -11.33 -11.27
C PRO A 213 5.81 -12.72 -10.98
N GLU A 214 6.91 -13.08 -11.62
CA GLU A 214 7.59 -14.36 -11.40
C GLU A 214 8.06 -14.50 -9.93
N LEU A 215 8.57 -13.41 -9.36
CA LEU A 215 8.98 -13.36 -7.96
C LEU A 215 7.77 -13.37 -7.03
N VAL A 216 6.68 -12.66 -7.39
CA VAL A 216 5.40 -12.70 -6.64
C VAL A 216 4.92 -14.12 -6.54
N LYS A 217 4.89 -14.87 -7.66
CA LYS A 217 4.45 -16.26 -7.68
C LYS A 217 5.26 -17.15 -6.73
N ALA A 218 6.60 -17.08 -6.81
CA ALA A 218 7.47 -17.87 -5.94
C ALA A 218 7.23 -17.56 -4.45
N TRP A 219 7.04 -16.30 -4.11
CA TRP A 219 6.81 -15.88 -2.73
C TRP A 219 5.40 -16.20 -2.22
N VAL A 220 4.39 -16.16 -3.07
CA VAL A 220 3.05 -16.64 -2.72
C VAL A 220 3.06 -18.16 -2.48
N GLU A 221 3.81 -18.92 -3.28
CA GLU A 221 4.00 -20.37 -3.06
C GLU A 221 4.68 -20.63 -1.70
N LEU A 222 5.74 -19.89 -1.36
CA LEU A 222 6.38 -19.97 -0.04
C LEU A 222 5.39 -19.63 1.08
N TYR A 223 4.64 -18.53 0.95
CA TYR A 223 3.66 -18.12 1.94
C TYR A 223 2.62 -19.20 2.23
N ARG A 224 2.08 -19.80 1.17
CA ARG A 224 1.12 -20.91 1.29
C ARG A 224 1.72 -22.14 1.93
N ALA A 225 2.98 -22.47 1.58
CA ALA A 225 3.67 -23.59 2.17
C ALA A 225 3.92 -23.40 3.68
N GLU A 226 4.31 -22.19 4.10
CA GLU A 226 4.50 -21.88 5.52
C GLU A 226 3.15 -21.82 6.26
N ALA A 227 2.09 -21.27 5.68
CA ALA A 227 0.76 -21.26 6.26
C ALA A 227 0.19 -22.67 6.47
N ALA A 228 0.46 -23.59 5.54
CA ALA A 228 0.05 -24.99 5.66
C ALA A 228 0.72 -25.69 6.84
N LYS A 229 1.97 -25.34 7.18
CA LYS A 229 2.65 -25.87 8.39
C LYS A 229 1.96 -25.40 9.67
N GLU A 230 1.36 -24.21 9.65
CA GLU A 230 0.58 -23.63 10.75
C GLU A 230 -0.91 -24.06 10.74
N GLY A 231 -1.28 -24.99 9.86
CA GLY A 231 -2.61 -25.59 9.82
C GLY A 231 -3.70 -24.67 9.24
N TRP A 232 -3.35 -23.74 8.34
CA TRP A 232 -4.33 -22.89 7.66
C TRP A 232 -3.98 -22.67 6.19
N GLU A 233 -4.96 -22.21 5.40
CA GLU A 233 -4.80 -21.94 3.97
C GLU A 233 -5.21 -20.50 3.67
N PRO A 234 -4.27 -19.64 3.21
CA PRO A 234 -4.59 -18.28 2.83
C PRO A 234 -5.42 -18.26 1.53
N THR A 235 -6.42 -17.40 1.50
CA THR A 235 -7.17 -17.08 0.28
C THR A 235 -6.39 -16.08 -0.58
N PRO A 236 -6.77 -15.85 -1.85
CA PRO A 236 -6.17 -14.81 -2.67
C PRO A 236 -6.22 -13.42 -2.04
N GLU A 237 -7.26 -13.10 -1.27
CA GLU A 237 -7.40 -11.81 -0.57
C GLU A 237 -6.34 -11.57 0.49
N HIS A 238 -5.60 -12.58 0.93
CA HIS A 238 -4.43 -12.41 1.80
C HIS A 238 -3.18 -11.91 1.05
N VAL A 239 -3.27 -11.68 -0.27
CA VAL A 239 -2.14 -11.24 -1.08
C VAL A 239 -2.47 -9.94 -1.78
N ILE A 240 -1.76 -8.86 -1.42
CA ILE A 240 -1.83 -7.54 -2.06
C ILE A 240 -0.65 -7.38 -3.02
N TYR A 241 -0.91 -6.79 -4.18
CA TYR A 241 0.11 -6.32 -5.11
C TYR A 241 -0.10 -4.85 -5.45
N ARG A 242 0.92 -4.01 -5.25
CA ARG A 242 0.93 -2.61 -5.66
C ARG A 242 1.61 -2.45 -7.01
N GLY A 243 0.96 -1.73 -7.92
CA GLY A 243 1.47 -1.39 -9.24
C GLY A 243 1.03 -0.01 -9.71
N LEU A 244 1.63 0.42 -10.84
CA LEU A 244 1.25 1.65 -11.54
C LEU A 244 0.28 1.29 -12.65
N ALA A 245 -0.86 1.95 -12.73
CA ALA A 245 -1.86 1.74 -13.77
C ALA A 245 -2.08 2.99 -14.62
N TYR A 246 -2.18 2.79 -15.92
CA TYR A 246 -2.62 3.81 -16.87
C TYR A 246 -3.43 3.18 -18.00
N VAL A 247 -4.68 3.56 -18.14
CA VAL A 247 -5.58 3.03 -19.18
C VAL A 247 -5.92 4.14 -20.15
N ALA A 248 -5.70 3.88 -21.44
CA ALA A 248 -6.07 4.76 -22.53
C ALA A 248 -6.93 4.00 -23.56
N ASP A 249 -7.50 4.72 -24.53
CA ASP A 249 -8.36 4.12 -25.55
C ASP A 249 -7.62 3.14 -26.47
N SER A 250 -6.28 3.25 -26.52
CA SER A 250 -5.40 2.31 -27.27
C SER A 250 -4.02 2.18 -26.65
N ASP A 251 -3.34 1.07 -26.95
CA ASP A 251 -1.95 0.83 -26.50
C ASP A 251 -0.98 1.89 -27.04
N ALA A 252 -1.19 2.35 -28.29
CA ALA A 252 -0.36 3.39 -28.91
C ALA A 252 -0.52 4.74 -28.17
N GLN A 253 -1.75 5.08 -27.80
CA GLN A 253 -2.04 6.30 -27.01
C GLN A 253 -1.39 6.19 -25.63
N ALA A 254 -1.60 5.10 -24.92
CA ALA A 254 -1.00 4.88 -23.60
C ALA A 254 0.52 5.02 -23.63
N GLN A 255 1.18 4.44 -24.66
CA GLN A 255 2.61 4.55 -24.86
C GLN A 255 3.06 6.00 -25.10
N ALA A 256 2.35 6.74 -25.93
CA ALA A 256 2.69 8.12 -26.25
C ALA A 256 2.53 9.04 -25.03
N GLU A 257 1.41 8.93 -24.32
CA GLU A 257 1.09 9.77 -23.16
C GLU A 257 2.01 9.49 -21.97
N THR A 258 2.30 8.22 -21.69
CA THR A 258 3.24 7.86 -20.62
C THR A 258 4.67 8.31 -20.93
N ALA A 259 5.13 8.17 -22.18
CA ALA A 259 6.44 8.67 -22.59
C ALA A 259 6.55 10.20 -22.48
N ALA A 260 5.50 10.92 -22.89
CA ALA A 260 5.44 12.39 -22.76
C ALA A 260 5.47 12.83 -21.30
N PHE A 261 4.71 12.19 -20.43
CA PHE A 261 4.67 12.48 -19.01
C PHE A 261 6.05 12.30 -18.35
N PHE A 262 6.69 11.16 -18.55
CA PHE A 262 8.02 10.91 -17.97
C PHE A 262 9.10 11.81 -18.59
N GLY A 263 9.02 12.13 -19.87
CA GLY A 263 9.92 13.07 -20.52
C GLY A 263 9.81 14.49 -19.96
N ALA A 264 8.60 15.01 -19.86
CA ALA A 264 8.35 16.33 -19.29
C ALA A 264 8.79 16.44 -17.82
N ARG A 265 8.55 15.38 -17.04
CA ARG A 265 8.98 15.32 -15.63
C ARG A 265 10.50 15.31 -15.51
N ALA A 266 11.20 14.53 -16.33
CA ALA A 266 12.68 14.51 -16.34
C ALA A 266 13.24 15.87 -16.72
N GLU A 267 12.65 16.57 -17.71
CA GLU A 267 13.04 17.92 -18.09
C GLU A 267 12.83 18.93 -16.95
N ALA A 268 11.68 18.90 -16.29
CA ALA A 268 11.40 19.77 -15.16
C ALA A 268 12.42 19.56 -14.02
N GLN A 269 12.71 18.33 -13.69
CA GLN A 269 13.67 17.96 -12.66
C GLN A 269 15.09 18.38 -12.99
N SER A 270 15.51 18.29 -14.25
CA SER A 270 16.85 18.73 -14.68
C SER A 270 17.14 20.21 -14.46
N LYS A 271 16.11 21.03 -14.28
CA LYS A 271 16.18 22.47 -14.03
C LYS A 271 16.29 22.83 -12.55
N LEU A 272 16.20 21.84 -11.66
CA LEU A 272 16.27 22.07 -10.22
C LEU A 272 17.74 22.06 -9.74
N GLU A 273 18.17 23.16 -9.11
CA GLU A 273 19.44 23.21 -8.40
C GLU A 273 19.24 22.67 -6.98
N VAL A 274 19.51 21.38 -6.80
CA VAL A 274 19.36 20.74 -5.50
C VAL A 274 20.68 20.18 -5.01
N SER A 275 21.09 20.61 -3.82
CA SER A 275 22.22 20.00 -3.10
C SER A 275 21.73 18.74 -2.40
N THR A 276 22.21 17.57 -2.82
CA THR A 276 21.91 16.29 -2.16
C THR A 276 22.80 16.11 -0.95
N MET A 277 22.22 15.97 0.22
CA MET A 277 22.89 15.49 1.43
C MET A 277 22.81 13.96 1.52
N GLY A 278 23.30 13.26 0.50
CA GLY A 278 23.64 11.85 0.54
C GLY A 278 22.57 10.89 1.12
N GLY A 279 21.37 10.86 0.55
CA GLY A 279 20.43 9.77 0.81
C GLY A 279 20.72 8.55 -0.09
N PRO A 280 20.38 7.33 0.31
CA PRO A 280 20.49 6.17 -0.56
C PRO A 280 19.60 6.36 -1.80
N PRO A 281 20.05 5.92 -2.99
CA PRO A 281 19.25 6.02 -4.19
C PRO A 281 17.92 5.27 -4.00
N VAL A 282 16.82 5.93 -4.23
CA VAL A 282 15.50 5.29 -4.26
C VAL A 282 15.51 4.26 -5.37
N ASN A 283 15.07 3.04 -5.05
CA ASN A 283 15.17 1.86 -5.91
C ASN A 283 14.75 2.14 -7.36
N ALA A 284 15.70 2.04 -8.28
CA ALA A 284 15.48 2.01 -9.73
C ALA A 284 14.57 0.86 -10.20
N LEU A 285 14.17 -0.05 -9.32
CA LEU A 285 13.27 -1.18 -9.58
C LEU A 285 11.86 -0.75 -9.99
N ILE A 286 11.43 0.47 -9.65
CA ILE A 286 10.10 1.00 -10.01
C ILE A 286 9.93 1.19 -11.53
N LEU A 287 11.01 1.24 -12.30
CA LEU A 287 10.99 1.59 -13.71
C LEU A 287 11.36 0.45 -14.68
N ALA A 288 11.68 -0.74 -14.18
CA ALA A 288 12.27 -1.79 -15.03
C ALA A 288 11.29 -2.41 -16.05
N LYS A 289 9.97 -2.42 -15.77
CA LYS A 289 8.94 -2.86 -16.72
C LYS A 289 7.58 -2.28 -16.34
N PRO A 290 6.97 -1.42 -17.17
CA PRO A 290 5.65 -0.89 -16.90
C PRO A 290 4.59 -1.97 -17.17
N TYR A 291 4.02 -2.53 -16.12
CA TYR A 291 2.80 -3.33 -16.18
C TYR A 291 1.58 -2.44 -15.99
N PHE A 292 0.43 -2.89 -16.48
CA PHE A 292 -0.88 -2.23 -16.36
C PHE A 292 -0.96 -0.89 -17.09
N LEU A 293 -0.19 -0.75 -18.18
CA LEU A 293 -0.21 0.43 -19.04
C LEU A 293 -0.66 0.00 -20.45
N GLY A 294 -1.80 0.53 -20.93
CA GLY A 294 -2.31 0.19 -22.25
C GLY A 294 -3.80 0.40 -22.41
N SER A 295 -4.34 -0.21 -23.44
CA SER A 295 -5.79 -0.35 -23.63
C SER A 295 -6.41 -1.22 -22.52
N PRO A 296 -7.71 -1.15 -22.29
CA PRO A 296 -8.38 -2.03 -21.33
C PRO A 296 -8.07 -3.51 -21.54
N ALA A 297 -7.96 -3.96 -22.80
CA ALA A 297 -7.65 -5.35 -23.12
C ALA A 297 -6.23 -5.75 -22.73
N THR A 298 -5.25 -4.86 -22.87
CA THR A 298 -3.85 -5.08 -22.46
C THR A 298 -3.76 -5.12 -20.94
N VAL A 299 -4.38 -4.15 -20.26
CA VAL A 299 -4.39 -4.10 -18.80
C VAL A 299 -5.05 -5.33 -18.19
N LEU A 300 -6.16 -5.82 -18.75
CA LEU A 300 -6.79 -7.08 -18.31
C LEU A 300 -5.86 -8.29 -18.40
N LYS A 301 -5.02 -8.38 -19.43
CA LYS A 301 -4.02 -9.47 -19.53
C LYS A 301 -2.98 -9.39 -18.42
N ASP A 302 -2.53 -8.17 -18.07
CA ASP A 302 -1.58 -7.98 -16.98
C ASP A 302 -2.19 -8.36 -15.63
N PHE A 303 -3.45 -7.99 -15.39
CA PHE A 303 -4.18 -8.41 -14.19
C PHE A 303 -4.39 -9.93 -14.13
N ALA A 304 -4.59 -10.60 -15.29
CA ALA A 304 -4.67 -12.05 -15.32
C ALA A 304 -3.35 -12.72 -14.87
N ILE A 305 -2.19 -12.11 -15.19
CA ILE A 305 -0.89 -12.59 -14.68
C ILE A 305 -0.86 -12.51 -13.15
N LEU A 306 -1.31 -11.41 -12.54
CA LEU A 306 -1.38 -11.29 -11.08
C LEU A 306 -2.31 -12.33 -10.45
N ARG A 307 -3.50 -12.53 -11.03
CA ARG A 307 -4.42 -13.59 -10.60
C ARG A 307 -3.75 -14.95 -10.60
N ASP A 308 -3.03 -15.27 -11.68
CA ASP A 308 -2.35 -16.55 -11.85
C ASP A 308 -1.14 -16.72 -10.91
N CYS A 309 -0.65 -15.62 -10.32
CA CYS A 309 0.29 -15.61 -9.19
C CYS A 309 -0.38 -15.80 -7.83
N GLY A 310 -1.71 -15.76 -7.76
CA GLY A 310 -2.48 -15.89 -6.51
C GLY A 310 -2.76 -14.58 -5.78
N VAL A 311 -2.61 -13.44 -6.44
CA VAL A 311 -2.95 -12.12 -5.92
C VAL A 311 -4.47 -11.93 -5.94
N GLY A 312 -5.06 -11.54 -4.82
CA GLY A 312 -6.49 -11.26 -4.70
C GLY A 312 -6.84 -9.79 -4.55
N VAL A 313 -5.86 -8.93 -4.23
CA VAL A 313 -6.04 -7.48 -4.12
C VAL A 313 -4.97 -6.76 -4.92
N ALA A 314 -5.37 -5.92 -5.85
CA ALA A 314 -4.48 -5.07 -6.63
C ALA A 314 -4.61 -3.62 -6.18
N ASP A 315 -3.54 -3.04 -5.61
CA ASP A 315 -3.48 -1.67 -5.15
C ASP A 315 -2.82 -0.79 -6.22
N MET A 316 -3.61 0.00 -6.94
CA MET A 316 -3.18 0.66 -8.17
C MET A 316 -2.98 2.16 -7.99
N VAL A 317 -1.88 2.64 -8.54
CA VAL A 317 -1.50 4.05 -8.61
C VAL A 317 -1.90 4.62 -9.97
N PHE A 318 -2.74 5.66 -10.00
CA PHE A 318 -3.13 6.39 -11.20
C PHE A 318 -2.53 7.81 -11.15
N SER A 319 -1.21 7.92 -11.33
CA SER A 319 -0.49 9.19 -11.20
C SER A 319 0.21 9.67 -12.48
N ILE A 320 -0.09 9.05 -13.63
CA ILE A 320 0.50 9.40 -14.92
C ILE A 320 -0.40 10.42 -15.62
N GLY A 321 0.21 11.40 -16.28
CA GLY A 321 -0.49 12.43 -17.03
C GLY A 321 -0.94 13.61 -16.18
N ASP A 322 -1.67 14.51 -16.82
CA ASP A 322 -2.36 15.61 -16.15
C ASP A 322 -3.64 15.13 -15.44
N HIS A 323 -4.35 16.05 -14.80
CA HIS A 323 -5.56 15.72 -14.03
C HIS A 323 -6.65 15.07 -14.90
N ALA A 324 -6.85 15.57 -16.11
CA ALA A 324 -7.87 15.03 -17.02
C ALA A 324 -7.51 13.61 -17.48
N GLN A 325 -6.24 13.37 -17.78
CA GLN A 325 -5.72 12.06 -18.17
C GLN A 325 -5.82 11.04 -17.04
N GLN A 326 -5.46 11.43 -15.81
CA GLN A 326 -5.59 10.56 -14.63
C GLN A 326 -7.04 10.14 -14.39
N GLU A 327 -7.97 11.10 -14.45
CA GLU A 327 -9.39 10.84 -14.26
C GLU A 327 -9.98 10.00 -15.38
N HIS A 328 -9.61 10.27 -16.63
CA HIS A 328 -10.02 9.46 -17.77
C HIS A 328 -9.52 8.02 -17.66
N ALA A 329 -8.26 7.83 -17.29
CA ALA A 329 -7.69 6.49 -17.06
C ALA A 329 -8.43 5.72 -15.96
N MET A 330 -8.82 6.38 -14.85
CA MET A 330 -9.65 5.77 -13.80
C MET A 330 -11.05 5.41 -14.32
N GLU A 331 -11.67 6.25 -15.14
CA GLU A 331 -13.00 5.99 -15.72
C GLU A 331 -12.97 4.83 -16.72
N LEU A 332 -11.97 4.78 -17.61
CA LEU A 332 -11.79 3.65 -18.53
C LEU A 332 -11.54 2.36 -17.76
N PHE A 333 -10.70 2.40 -16.74
CA PHE A 333 -10.46 1.26 -15.87
C PHE A 333 -11.75 0.78 -15.20
N ALA A 334 -12.51 1.69 -14.59
CA ALA A 334 -13.75 1.36 -13.90
C ALA A 334 -14.83 0.82 -14.84
N ARG A 335 -14.89 1.33 -16.07
CA ARG A 335 -15.90 0.94 -17.06
C ARG A 335 -15.59 -0.41 -17.72
N HIS A 336 -14.32 -0.68 -18.03
CA HIS A 336 -13.94 -1.77 -18.91
C HIS A 336 -13.06 -2.84 -18.26
N VAL A 337 -12.37 -2.55 -17.17
CA VAL A 337 -11.44 -3.47 -16.51
C VAL A 337 -12.04 -4.01 -15.20
N LEU A 338 -12.54 -3.13 -14.36
CA LEU A 338 -13.03 -3.47 -13.03
C LEU A 338 -14.17 -4.51 -13.04
N PRO A 339 -15.22 -4.42 -13.91
CA PRO A 339 -16.29 -5.40 -13.96
C PRO A 339 -15.80 -6.81 -14.34
N GLU A 340 -14.84 -6.89 -15.27
CA GLU A 340 -14.23 -8.16 -15.69
C GLU A 340 -13.45 -8.79 -14.55
N ILE A 341 -12.64 -8.00 -13.83
CA ILE A 341 -11.87 -8.46 -12.67
C ILE A 341 -12.78 -8.94 -11.54
N HIS A 342 -13.87 -8.23 -11.27
CA HIS A 342 -14.87 -8.63 -10.27
C HIS A 342 -15.60 -9.93 -10.64
N GLY A 343 -15.78 -10.18 -11.93
CA GLY A 343 -16.39 -11.40 -12.45
C GLY A 343 -15.49 -12.64 -12.44
N TRP A 344 -14.21 -12.49 -12.07
CA TRP A 344 -13.30 -13.63 -12.05
C TRP A 344 -13.63 -14.61 -10.93
N ASP A 345 -13.76 -15.87 -11.31
CA ASP A 345 -13.97 -16.98 -10.39
C ASP A 345 -12.72 -17.21 -9.51
N GLU A 346 -12.88 -17.06 -8.21
CA GLU A 346 -11.79 -17.23 -7.24
C GLU A 346 -11.20 -18.64 -7.24
N THR A 347 -11.97 -19.66 -7.68
CA THR A 347 -11.47 -21.03 -7.80
C THR A 347 -10.40 -21.19 -8.88
N LYS A 348 -10.27 -20.22 -9.80
CA LYS A 348 -9.24 -20.19 -10.86
C LYS A 348 -7.93 -19.58 -10.42
N PHE A 349 -7.86 -18.99 -9.24
CA PHE A 349 -6.59 -18.55 -8.67
C PHE A 349 -5.72 -19.77 -8.37
N ALA A 350 -4.41 -19.68 -8.68
CA ALA A 350 -3.49 -20.80 -8.52
C ALA A 350 -3.59 -21.43 -7.12
N SER A 351 -3.98 -22.69 -7.04
CA SER A 351 -4.06 -23.46 -5.80
C SER A 351 -2.92 -24.48 -5.73
N PRO A 352 -2.20 -24.63 -4.60
CA PRO A 352 -1.12 -25.61 -4.45
C PRO A 352 -1.58 -27.07 -4.57
N ARG A 353 -2.86 -27.37 -4.40
CA ARG A 353 -3.39 -28.75 -4.43
C ARG A 353 -3.23 -29.49 -5.76
N ARG A 354 -2.88 -28.80 -6.87
CA ARG A 354 -2.66 -29.46 -8.17
C ARG A 354 -1.29 -30.09 -8.36
N VAL A 355 -0.32 -29.79 -7.52
CA VAL A 355 1.07 -30.28 -7.67
C VAL A 355 1.34 -31.55 -6.88
N LEU A 356 0.54 -31.89 -5.86
CA LEU A 356 0.75 -33.08 -5.02
C LEU A 356 -0.08 -34.30 -5.42
N ALA A 357 -0.89 -34.21 -6.48
CA ALA A 357 -1.75 -35.34 -6.94
C ALA A 357 -1.15 -36.12 -8.13
N SER A 358 0.10 -35.88 -8.50
CA SER A 358 0.81 -36.61 -9.58
C SER A 358 2.28 -36.87 -9.23
N ALA A 359 2.52 -37.55 -8.12
CA ALA A 359 3.80 -38.21 -7.85
C ALA A 359 3.51 -39.58 -7.24
#